data_8f698bf302ca4db6622df4d8b6c6ba7c
#
_entry.id   8f698bf302ca4db6622df4d8b6c6ba7c
#
_cell.length_a   1.000
_cell.length_b   1.000
_cell.length_c   1.000
_cell.angle_alpha   90.00
_cell.angle_beta   90.00
_cell.angle_gamma   90.00
#
_symmetry.space_group_name_H-M   'P 1'
#
loop_
_entity.id
_entity.type
_entity.pdbx_description
1 polymer ?
#
loop_
_entity_poly.entity_id
_entity_poly.type
_entity_poly.pdbx_seq_one_letter_code
_entity_poly.pdbx_strand_id
1 'polypeptide(L)'
;MDTLKTSDADDAKAKKIKRILPLIVGVSLFMDQLDATIVNTAIPAMSVSLGVSPLSLKAVMTSYLLSLAVCITLSGWMSDRFGSRRVFASAVALFTVASFLCGISNSLEMLIASRVLQGVAAALMMPVGRLLIVRTFDKSELLKAMNFVIIPALMGPLLGPTIGGLIVHWFSWQMIFFINIPIGIAILYLVKDYVPQYQSEEKKSFDFWGFLLFGTGFGLLTWMLDLVGEHHPNFALIIPAGIISLLMIGGYLLYCQRIPAPLLNLKLFEIRTFRVSVLGGFFSRLGLGALPFLLPFFYQIGLGFPAWKAGLLTIPTALAAISMKVFSSKVLATLGYKRVLILNTALIAITFSVYAFIDAQTSVGFILLVNLCMGLFSSLQMASINSMAFADISKNSASMASTISSSMQQMTMNFGLAIGALIAGFFLQNMQSSTPSETIAAVQHSFLALGVLTVVSVVWFLYLRKEDGAQITGHR
;
A
#
# COMPACT_ATOMS: atom_id res chain seq x y z
N MET A 1 27.81 16.42 -38.90
CA MET A 1 26.65 15.50 -39.20
C MET A 1 26.49 14.39 -38.17
N ASP A 2 27.53 14.01 -37.43
CA ASP A 2 27.45 12.94 -36.39
C ASP A 2 26.88 13.40 -35.05
N THR A 3 27.01 14.65 -34.67
CA THR A 3 26.47 15.20 -33.42
C THR A 3 24.93 15.31 -33.38
N LEU A 4 24.26 15.46 -34.53
CA LEU A 4 22.82 15.51 -34.68
C LEU A 4 22.19 14.09 -34.58
N LYS A 5 22.86 13.04 -35.05
CA LYS A 5 22.38 11.67 -35.01
C LYS A 5 22.44 11.05 -33.58
N THR A 6 23.42 11.47 -32.77
CA THR A 6 23.51 11.04 -31.35
C THR A 6 22.39 11.66 -30.50
N SER A 7 22.00 12.91 -30.76
CA SER A 7 20.89 13.57 -30.07
C SER A 7 19.53 12.91 -30.35
N ASP A 8 19.24 12.56 -31.61
CA ASP A 8 17.97 11.93 -31.99
C ASP A 8 17.83 10.51 -31.43
N ALA A 9 18.92 9.76 -31.35
CA ALA A 9 18.93 8.40 -30.76
C ALA A 9 18.75 8.43 -29.24
N ASP A 10 19.35 9.41 -28.56
CA ASP A 10 19.23 9.60 -27.11
C ASP A 10 17.82 10.09 -26.73
N ASP A 11 17.23 10.97 -27.52
CA ASP A 11 15.84 11.43 -27.35
C ASP A 11 14.84 10.31 -27.59
N ALA A 12 15.04 9.46 -28.59
CA ALA A 12 14.23 8.30 -28.86
C ALA A 12 14.30 7.26 -27.70
N LYS A 13 15.50 7.07 -27.14
CA LYS A 13 15.71 6.21 -25.97
C LYS A 13 15.04 6.77 -24.71
N ALA A 14 15.16 8.07 -24.47
CA ALA A 14 14.50 8.74 -23.35
C ALA A 14 12.97 8.62 -23.43
N LYS A 15 12.38 8.80 -24.64
CA LYS A 15 10.95 8.59 -24.86
C LYS A 15 10.52 7.15 -24.61
N LYS A 16 11.32 6.14 -25.02
CA LYS A 16 11.04 4.73 -24.72
C LYS A 16 11.11 4.45 -23.22
N ILE A 17 12.10 4.99 -22.51
CA ILE A 17 12.21 4.86 -21.05
C ILE A 17 10.96 5.45 -20.38
N LYS A 18 10.56 6.68 -20.70
CA LYS A 18 9.35 7.30 -20.14
C LYS A 18 8.07 6.51 -20.40
N ARG A 19 7.99 5.74 -21.49
CA ARG A 19 6.84 4.88 -21.81
C ARG A 19 6.85 3.55 -21.09
N ILE A 20 8.01 2.89 -20.97
CA ILE A 20 8.14 1.50 -20.49
C ILE A 20 8.36 1.44 -18.98
N LEU A 21 9.09 2.41 -18.39
CA LEU A 21 9.39 2.42 -16.96
C LEU A 21 8.16 2.35 -16.06
N PRO A 22 7.07 3.13 -16.29
CA PRO A 22 5.87 3.01 -15.47
C PRO A 22 5.20 1.64 -15.55
N LEU A 23 5.29 0.98 -16.71
CA LEU A 23 4.78 -0.39 -16.88
C LEU A 23 5.61 -1.39 -16.09
N ILE A 24 6.95 -1.31 -16.16
CA ILE A 24 7.86 -2.18 -15.38
C ILE A 24 7.55 -2.05 -13.88
N VAL A 25 7.49 -0.83 -13.37
CA VAL A 25 7.20 -0.57 -11.95
C VAL A 25 5.77 -1.04 -11.60
N GLY A 26 4.79 -0.73 -12.45
CA GLY A 26 3.40 -1.12 -12.24
C GLY A 26 3.18 -2.63 -12.21
N VAL A 27 3.82 -3.37 -13.13
CA VAL A 27 3.75 -4.85 -13.16
C VAL A 27 4.47 -5.46 -11.96
N SER A 28 5.58 -4.85 -11.50
CA SER A 28 6.25 -5.29 -10.27
C SER A 28 5.34 -5.13 -9.04
N LEU A 29 4.62 -4.01 -8.94
CA LEU A 29 3.67 -3.79 -7.85
C LEU A 29 2.42 -4.66 -7.99
N PHE A 30 1.98 -4.96 -9.22
CA PHE A 30 0.92 -5.94 -9.46
C PHE A 30 1.31 -7.31 -8.92
N MET A 31 2.54 -7.78 -9.24
CA MET A 31 3.07 -9.06 -8.78
C MET A 31 3.08 -9.13 -7.24
N ASP A 32 3.56 -8.08 -6.57
CA ASP A 32 3.57 -7.95 -5.12
C ASP A 32 2.16 -8.00 -4.51
N GLN A 33 1.23 -7.20 -5.03
CA GLN A 33 -0.14 -7.11 -4.54
C GLN A 33 -0.97 -8.36 -4.84
N LEU A 34 -0.71 -9.01 -5.98
CA LEU A 34 -1.30 -10.30 -6.33
C LEU A 34 -0.85 -11.37 -5.33
N ASP A 35 0.46 -11.47 -5.09
CA ASP A 35 1.05 -12.43 -4.15
C ASP A 35 0.50 -12.27 -2.72
N ALA A 36 0.36 -11.01 -2.25
CA ALA A 36 -0.19 -10.73 -0.94
C ALA A 36 -1.64 -11.20 -0.75
N THR A 37 -2.43 -11.26 -1.82
CA THR A 37 -3.87 -11.58 -1.75
C THR A 37 -4.21 -13.01 -2.20
N ILE A 38 -3.46 -13.57 -3.13
CA ILE A 38 -3.69 -14.90 -3.69
C ILE A 38 -3.51 -16.01 -2.65
N VAL A 39 -2.60 -15.82 -1.68
CA VAL A 39 -2.31 -16.77 -0.61
C VAL A 39 -3.54 -17.08 0.25
N ASN A 40 -4.41 -16.09 0.48
CA ASN A 40 -5.61 -16.25 1.30
C ASN A 40 -6.53 -17.36 0.80
N THR A 41 -6.64 -17.53 -0.51
CA THR A 41 -7.49 -18.54 -1.13
C THR A 41 -6.89 -19.95 -1.07
N ALA A 42 -5.58 -20.05 -0.87
CA ALA A 42 -4.86 -21.31 -0.83
C ALA A 42 -4.73 -21.91 0.59
N ILE A 43 -5.10 -21.16 1.64
CA ILE A 43 -4.97 -21.59 3.03
C ILE A 43 -5.58 -23.00 3.28
N PRO A 44 -6.81 -23.33 2.84
CA PRO A 44 -7.36 -24.65 3.06
C PRO A 44 -6.55 -25.78 2.40
N ALA A 45 -6.10 -25.57 1.16
CA ALA A 45 -5.30 -26.55 0.43
C ALA A 45 -3.90 -26.71 1.05
N MET A 46 -3.27 -25.62 1.49
CA MET A 46 -2.00 -25.66 2.23
C MET A 46 -2.13 -26.41 3.55
N SER A 47 -3.20 -26.17 4.30
CA SER A 47 -3.48 -26.85 5.58
C SER A 47 -3.50 -28.36 5.42
N VAL A 48 -4.24 -28.85 4.43
CA VAL A 48 -4.31 -30.29 4.12
C VAL A 48 -2.97 -30.83 3.65
N SER A 49 -2.30 -30.12 2.73
CA SER A 49 -1.04 -30.57 2.12
C SER A 49 0.13 -30.61 3.10
N LEU A 50 0.22 -29.64 4.01
CA LEU A 50 1.31 -29.52 4.98
C LEU A 50 0.98 -30.22 6.33
N GLY A 51 -0.25 -30.72 6.51
CA GLY A 51 -0.69 -31.38 7.74
C GLY A 51 -0.73 -30.44 8.96
N VAL A 52 -0.98 -29.15 8.75
CA VAL A 52 -1.00 -28.13 9.80
C VAL A 52 -2.37 -27.48 9.92
N SER A 53 -2.68 -26.88 11.07
CA SER A 53 -3.95 -26.17 11.23
C SER A 53 -4.01 -24.93 10.32
N PRO A 54 -5.20 -24.52 9.82
CA PRO A 54 -5.37 -23.27 9.08
C PRO A 54 -4.91 -22.06 9.89
N LEU A 55 -5.04 -22.10 11.21
CA LEU A 55 -4.60 -21.03 12.11
C LEU A 55 -3.08 -20.87 12.11
N SER A 56 -2.33 -21.96 12.05
CA SER A 56 -0.86 -21.91 11.97
C SER A 56 -0.37 -21.27 10.68
N LEU A 57 -1.16 -21.34 9.60
CA LEU A 57 -0.84 -20.71 8.32
C LEU A 57 -0.96 -19.18 8.34
N LYS A 58 -1.57 -18.59 9.39
CA LYS A 58 -1.51 -17.14 9.59
C LYS A 58 -0.06 -16.64 9.65
N ALA A 59 0.85 -17.43 10.24
CA ALA A 59 2.28 -17.10 10.30
C ALA A 59 2.92 -16.87 8.92
N VAL A 60 2.42 -17.53 7.87
CA VAL A 60 2.88 -17.35 6.48
C VAL A 60 2.58 -15.93 5.97
N MET A 61 1.46 -15.37 6.35
CA MET A 61 1.06 -14.01 5.97
C MET A 61 1.75 -12.96 6.85
N THR A 62 1.73 -13.17 8.17
CA THR A 62 2.32 -12.26 9.14
C THR A 62 3.83 -12.13 8.96
N SER A 63 4.55 -13.22 8.64
CA SER A 63 5.99 -13.18 8.40
C SER A 63 6.38 -12.31 7.20
N TYR A 64 5.59 -12.35 6.13
CA TYR A 64 5.75 -11.47 4.96
C TYR A 64 5.52 -9.99 5.33
N LEU A 65 4.40 -9.67 5.99
CA LEU A 65 4.06 -8.30 6.37
C LEU A 65 5.06 -7.70 7.36
N LEU A 66 5.53 -8.53 8.31
CA LEU A 66 6.50 -8.11 9.32
C LEU A 66 7.86 -7.80 8.69
N SER A 67 8.38 -8.70 7.87
CA SER A 67 9.67 -8.48 7.19
C SER A 67 9.60 -7.29 6.22
N LEU A 68 8.47 -7.10 5.52
CA LEU A 68 8.22 -5.91 4.71
C LEU A 68 8.25 -4.64 5.55
N ALA A 69 7.55 -4.61 6.69
CA ALA A 69 7.48 -3.43 7.57
C ALA A 69 8.86 -3.03 8.12
N VAL A 70 9.66 -4.01 8.56
CA VAL A 70 11.02 -3.76 9.05
C VAL A 70 11.92 -3.23 7.93
N CYS A 71 11.94 -3.92 6.79
CA CYS A 71 12.92 -3.67 5.73
C CYS A 71 12.59 -2.50 4.82
N ILE A 72 11.33 -2.01 4.80
CA ILE A 72 10.93 -0.87 3.95
C ILE A 72 11.75 0.40 4.27
N THR A 73 12.19 0.54 5.51
CA THR A 73 13.00 1.67 5.99
C THR A 73 14.39 1.72 5.37
N LEU A 74 14.92 0.57 4.90
CA LEU A 74 16.23 0.46 4.25
C LEU A 74 16.23 0.97 2.81
N SER A 75 15.07 1.06 2.17
CA SER A 75 14.93 1.26 0.72
C SER A 75 15.62 2.54 0.21
N GLY A 76 15.55 3.62 0.99
CA GLY A 76 16.17 4.90 0.64
C GLY A 76 17.69 4.81 0.67
N TRP A 77 18.25 4.34 1.80
CA TRP A 77 19.69 4.20 1.95
C TRP A 77 20.29 3.23 0.91
N MET A 78 19.64 2.09 0.69
CA MET A 78 20.09 1.12 -0.31
C MET A 78 20.11 1.73 -1.73
N SER A 79 19.07 2.47 -2.10
CA SER A 79 18.97 3.14 -3.40
C SER A 79 20.06 4.19 -3.59
N ASP A 80 20.36 4.98 -2.57
CA ASP A 80 21.39 6.01 -2.61
C ASP A 80 22.80 5.39 -2.62
N ARG A 81 23.02 4.29 -1.90
CA ARG A 81 24.33 3.62 -1.79
C ARG A 81 24.68 2.77 -3.00
N PHE A 82 23.75 1.93 -3.47
CA PHE A 82 23.99 0.92 -4.52
C PHE A 82 23.40 1.33 -5.87
N GLY A 83 22.55 2.35 -5.87
CA GLY A 83 21.85 2.84 -7.05
C GLY A 83 20.49 2.17 -7.30
N SER A 84 19.54 2.98 -7.71
CA SER A 84 18.12 2.59 -7.79
C SER A 84 17.85 1.42 -8.72
N ARG A 85 18.47 1.37 -9.92
CA ARG A 85 18.29 0.25 -10.85
C ARG A 85 18.78 -1.07 -10.28
N ARG A 86 19.97 -1.09 -9.66
CA ARG A 86 20.53 -2.31 -9.07
C ARG A 86 19.67 -2.80 -7.92
N VAL A 87 19.26 -1.91 -7.03
CA VAL A 87 18.41 -2.27 -5.88
C VAL A 87 17.05 -2.77 -6.35
N PHE A 88 16.42 -2.13 -7.32
CA PHE A 88 15.16 -2.57 -7.88
C PHE A 88 15.27 -3.95 -8.56
N ALA A 89 16.31 -4.16 -9.38
CA ALA A 89 16.58 -5.44 -10.01
C ALA A 89 16.83 -6.56 -8.98
N SER A 90 17.65 -6.28 -7.94
CA SER A 90 17.92 -7.24 -6.88
C SER A 90 16.66 -7.56 -6.07
N ALA A 91 15.79 -6.58 -5.83
CA ALA A 91 14.52 -6.80 -5.17
C ALA A 91 13.60 -7.71 -5.98
N VAL A 92 13.43 -7.46 -7.28
CA VAL A 92 12.64 -8.32 -8.17
C VAL A 92 13.24 -9.72 -8.28
N ALA A 93 14.57 -9.84 -8.39
CA ALA A 93 15.24 -11.13 -8.42
C ALA A 93 15.04 -11.93 -7.13
N LEU A 94 15.23 -11.27 -5.97
CA LEU A 94 15.00 -11.88 -4.65
C LEU A 94 13.55 -12.31 -4.47
N PHE A 95 12.59 -11.47 -4.89
CA PHE A 95 11.17 -11.83 -4.85
C PHE A 95 10.86 -13.06 -5.70
N THR A 96 11.43 -13.13 -6.92
CA THR A 96 11.25 -14.25 -7.84
C THR A 96 11.84 -15.55 -7.27
N VAL A 97 13.06 -15.48 -6.70
CA VAL A 97 13.71 -16.62 -6.05
C VAL A 97 12.94 -17.05 -4.82
N ALA A 98 12.50 -16.12 -3.97
CA ALA A 98 11.70 -16.41 -2.79
C ALA A 98 10.34 -17.03 -3.17
N SER A 99 9.71 -16.58 -4.26
CA SER A 99 8.50 -17.20 -4.81
C SER A 99 8.76 -18.64 -5.25
N PHE A 100 9.88 -18.91 -5.90
CA PHE A 100 10.28 -20.28 -6.22
C PHE A 100 10.45 -21.14 -4.95
N LEU A 101 11.12 -20.61 -3.92
CA LEU A 101 11.29 -21.30 -2.63
C LEU A 101 9.95 -21.55 -1.94
N CYS A 102 9.01 -20.61 -1.97
CA CYS A 102 7.64 -20.81 -1.47
C CYS A 102 6.94 -21.97 -2.23
N GLY A 103 7.09 -22.01 -3.57
CA GLY A 103 6.46 -23.01 -4.42
C GLY A 103 7.02 -24.44 -4.23
N ILE A 104 8.26 -24.59 -3.80
CA ILE A 104 8.87 -25.90 -3.50
C ILE A 104 8.80 -26.26 -2.01
N SER A 105 8.20 -25.40 -1.16
CA SER A 105 8.12 -25.64 0.27
C SER A 105 7.26 -26.87 0.58
N ASN A 106 7.79 -27.75 1.41
CA ASN A 106 7.14 -28.97 1.90
C ASN A 106 6.95 -28.99 3.42
N SER A 107 7.28 -27.90 4.10
CA SER A 107 7.02 -27.68 5.52
C SER A 107 6.60 -26.23 5.79
N LEU A 108 5.92 -26.01 6.92
CA LEU A 108 5.49 -24.68 7.36
C LEU A 108 6.70 -23.75 7.60
N GLU A 109 7.75 -24.26 8.22
CA GLU A 109 8.95 -23.49 8.55
C GLU A 109 9.67 -23.00 7.28
N MET A 110 9.81 -23.89 6.28
CA MET A 110 10.41 -23.50 4.99
C MET A 110 9.55 -22.43 4.29
N LEU A 111 8.24 -22.58 4.33
CA LEU A 111 7.32 -21.60 3.74
C LEU A 111 7.42 -20.24 4.46
N ILE A 112 7.45 -20.22 5.79
CA ILE A 112 7.63 -19.00 6.59
C ILE A 112 8.97 -18.32 6.26
N ALA A 113 10.07 -19.08 6.23
CA ALA A 113 11.39 -18.54 5.90
C ALA A 113 11.41 -17.92 4.49
N SER A 114 10.79 -18.59 3.53
CA SER A 114 10.65 -18.08 2.15
C SER A 114 9.80 -16.83 2.08
N ARG A 115 8.72 -16.73 2.88
CA ARG A 115 7.87 -15.53 3.00
C ARG A 115 8.60 -14.34 3.62
N VAL A 116 9.49 -14.58 4.60
CA VAL A 116 10.37 -13.53 5.12
C VAL A 116 11.24 -12.95 4.01
N LEU A 117 11.86 -13.80 3.17
CA LEU A 117 12.65 -13.34 2.03
C LEU A 117 11.82 -12.56 1.00
N GLN A 118 10.59 -13.00 0.71
CA GLN A 118 9.68 -12.26 -0.17
C GLN A 118 9.33 -10.89 0.42
N GLY A 119 9.05 -10.81 1.73
CA GLY A 119 8.74 -9.54 2.39
C GLY A 119 9.93 -8.56 2.36
N VAL A 120 11.16 -9.04 2.55
CA VAL A 120 12.38 -8.23 2.37
C VAL A 120 12.48 -7.68 0.95
N ALA A 121 12.20 -8.49 -0.06
CA ALA A 121 12.20 -8.07 -1.46
C ALA A 121 11.12 -7.04 -1.75
N ALA A 122 9.89 -7.30 -1.36
CA ALA A 122 8.73 -6.42 -1.53
C ALA A 122 8.95 -5.04 -0.89
N ALA A 123 9.60 -5.02 0.29
CA ALA A 123 9.95 -3.80 1.02
C ALA A 123 10.79 -2.80 0.19
N LEU A 124 11.54 -3.29 -0.77
CA LEU A 124 12.37 -2.46 -1.66
C LEU A 124 11.65 -2.12 -2.97
N MET A 125 10.74 -2.98 -3.46
CA MET A 125 10.12 -2.81 -4.79
C MET A 125 9.27 -1.53 -4.87
N MET A 126 8.36 -1.30 -3.93
CA MET A 126 7.45 -0.15 -3.96
C MET A 126 8.17 1.20 -3.79
N PRO A 127 9.01 1.43 -2.75
CA PRO A 127 9.66 2.72 -2.57
C PRO A 127 10.66 3.02 -3.68
N VAL A 128 11.45 2.02 -4.11
CA VAL A 128 12.44 2.21 -5.16
C VAL A 128 11.79 2.40 -6.52
N GLY A 129 10.70 1.68 -6.81
CA GLY A 129 9.88 1.90 -8.00
C GLY A 129 9.32 3.33 -8.06
N ARG A 130 8.78 3.82 -6.94
CA ARG A 130 8.30 5.21 -6.82
C ARG A 130 9.44 6.22 -7.02
N LEU A 131 10.61 5.97 -6.42
CA LEU A 131 11.80 6.80 -6.60
C LEU A 131 12.21 6.90 -8.06
N LEU A 132 12.23 5.77 -8.80
CA LEU A 132 12.53 5.73 -10.22
C LEU A 132 11.59 6.63 -11.03
N ILE A 133 10.29 6.59 -10.74
CA ILE A 133 9.30 7.46 -11.38
C ILE A 133 9.57 8.93 -11.06
N VAL A 134 9.75 9.28 -9.78
CA VAL A 134 9.96 10.67 -9.34
C VAL A 134 11.24 11.28 -9.94
N ARG A 135 12.31 10.49 -10.10
CA ARG A 135 13.57 10.95 -10.68
C ARG A 135 13.56 11.03 -12.21
N THR A 136 12.75 10.20 -12.87
CA THR A 136 12.70 10.13 -14.35
C THR A 136 11.75 11.14 -14.96
N PHE A 137 10.63 11.42 -14.31
CA PHE A 137 9.58 12.28 -14.86
C PHE A 137 9.67 13.70 -14.32
N ASP A 138 9.31 14.65 -15.18
CA ASP A 138 9.14 16.04 -14.77
C ASP A 138 7.86 16.21 -13.94
N LYS A 139 7.78 17.27 -13.14
CA LYS A 139 6.67 17.51 -12.22
C LYS A 139 5.30 17.51 -12.92
N SER A 140 5.23 18.07 -14.14
CA SER A 140 4.01 18.10 -14.95
C SER A 140 3.55 16.72 -15.45
N GLU A 141 4.47 15.77 -15.61
CA GLU A 141 4.18 14.41 -16.07
C GLU A 141 3.99 13.41 -14.91
N LEU A 142 4.44 13.81 -13.71
CA LEU A 142 4.54 12.94 -12.54
C LEU A 142 3.21 12.27 -12.17
N LEU A 143 2.11 13.04 -12.17
CA LEU A 143 0.78 12.52 -11.82
C LEU A 143 0.33 11.43 -12.81
N LYS A 144 0.55 11.64 -14.11
CA LYS A 144 0.19 10.63 -15.13
C LYS A 144 1.03 9.38 -14.96
N ALA A 145 2.34 9.52 -14.76
CA ALA A 145 3.25 8.39 -14.55
C ALA A 145 2.88 7.59 -13.30
N MET A 146 2.61 8.26 -12.17
CA MET A 146 2.16 7.62 -10.93
C MET A 146 0.83 6.87 -11.11
N ASN A 147 -0.13 7.45 -11.82
CA ASN A 147 -1.39 6.78 -12.09
C ASN A 147 -1.19 5.51 -12.93
N PHE A 148 -0.30 5.54 -13.92
CA PHE A 148 0.01 4.38 -14.75
C PHE A 148 0.63 3.23 -13.95
N VAL A 149 1.43 3.54 -12.93
CA VAL A 149 2.01 2.56 -11.99
C VAL A 149 0.95 1.96 -11.08
N ILE A 150 0.00 2.76 -10.61
CA ILE A 150 -0.98 2.32 -9.61
C ILE A 150 -2.08 1.44 -10.24
N ILE A 151 -2.42 1.63 -11.54
CA ILE A 151 -3.46 0.83 -12.19
C ILE A 151 -3.18 -0.67 -12.10
N PRO A 152 -2.01 -1.21 -12.53
CA PRO A 152 -1.69 -2.63 -12.37
C PRO A 152 -1.68 -3.05 -10.89
N ALA A 153 -1.13 -2.23 -9.99
CA ALA A 153 -1.11 -2.54 -8.57
C ALA A 153 -2.51 -2.77 -7.97
N LEU A 154 -3.52 -2.00 -8.40
CA LEU A 154 -4.91 -2.18 -7.97
C LEU A 154 -5.56 -3.45 -8.54
N MET A 155 -5.07 -3.96 -9.66
CA MET A 155 -5.58 -5.21 -10.23
C MET A 155 -5.16 -6.43 -9.41
N GLY A 156 -4.05 -6.35 -8.67
CA GLY A 156 -3.55 -7.46 -7.84
C GLY A 156 -4.61 -7.96 -6.84
N PRO A 157 -5.07 -7.13 -5.89
CA PRO A 157 -6.11 -7.51 -4.93
C PRO A 157 -7.45 -7.89 -5.58
N LEU A 158 -7.78 -7.30 -6.72
CA LEU A 158 -9.00 -7.61 -7.45
C LEU A 158 -8.96 -9.02 -8.07
N LEU A 159 -7.84 -9.36 -8.70
CA LEU A 159 -7.68 -10.62 -9.42
C LEU A 159 -7.18 -11.75 -8.52
N GLY A 160 -6.52 -11.42 -7.38
CA GLY A 160 -5.90 -12.39 -6.49
C GLY A 160 -6.83 -13.52 -6.05
N PRO A 161 -8.00 -13.23 -5.45
CA PRO A 161 -8.93 -14.28 -5.02
C PRO A 161 -9.44 -15.14 -6.20
N THR A 162 -9.71 -14.52 -7.34
CA THR A 162 -10.20 -15.23 -8.52
C THR A 162 -9.13 -16.14 -9.13
N ILE A 163 -7.94 -15.59 -9.39
CA ILE A 163 -6.81 -16.35 -9.95
C ILE A 163 -6.38 -17.45 -8.97
N GLY A 164 -6.29 -17.14 -7.67
CA GLY A 164 -5.93 -18.09 -6.64
C GLY A 164 -6.93 -19.24 -6.54
N GLY A 165 -8.22 -18.94 -6.54
CA GLY A 165 -9.28 -19.94 -6.54
C GLY A 165 -9.22 -20.87 -7.75
N LEU A 166 -9.00 -20.32 -8.95
CA LEU A 166 -8.85 -21.09 -10.18
C LEU A 166 -7.61 -21.99 -10.14
N ILE A 167 -6.47 -21.45 -9.68
CA ILE A 167 -5.23 -22.21 -9.57
C ILE A 167 -5.39 -23.37 -8.58
N VAL A 168 -5.92 -23.13 -7.39
CA VAL A 168 -6.09 -24.16 -6.35
C VAL A 168 -7.11 -25.21 -6.77
N HIS A 169 -8.09 -24.84 -7.59
CA HIS A 169 -9.10 -25.79 -8.08
C HIS A 169 -8.55 -26.79 -9.12
N TRP A 170 -7.72 -26.30 -10.06
CA TRP A 170 -7.22 -27.13 -11.16
C TRP A 170 -5.78 -27.62 -11.00
N PHE A 171 -5.03 -26.97 -10.12
CA PHE A 171 -3.60 -27.25 -9.90
C PHE A 171 -3.32 -27.35 -8.40
N SER A 172 -2.06 -27.61 -8.06
CA SER A 172 -1.61 -27.56 -6.67
C SER A 172 -1.45 -26.12 -6.16
N TRP A 173 -1.57 -25.91 -4.84
CA TRP A 173 -1.44 -24.60 -4.20
C TRP A 173 -0.09 -23.92 -4.47
N GLN A 174 0.96 -24.69 -4.70
CA GLN A 174 2.31 -24.20 -5.01
C GLN A 174 2.34 -23.30 -6.25
N MET A 175 1.44 -23.54 -7.20
CA MET A 175 1.36 -22.79 -8.45
C MET A 175 1.03 -21.30 -8.24
N ILE A 176 0.40 -20.95 -7.11
CA ILE A 176 0.16 -19.53 -6.78
C ILE A 176 1.46 -18.74 -6.63
N PHE A 177 2.53 -19.37 -6.22
CA PHE A 177 3.85 -18.76 -6.12
C PHE A 177 4.61 -18.81 -7.44
N PHE A 178 4.49 -19.91 -8.18
CA PHE A 178 5.19 -20.07 -9.46
C PHE A 178 4.72 -19.07 -10.53
N ILE A 179 3.49 -18.54 -10.44
CA ILE A 179 3.01 -17.50 -11.36
C ILE A 179 3.89 -16.22 -11.32
N ASN A 180 4.56 -15.94 -10.20
CA ASN A 180 5.45 -14.81 -10.04
C ASN A 180 6.75 -14.95 -10.84
N ILE A 181 7.18 -16.19 -11.14
CA ILE A 181 8.46 -16.46 -11.78
C ILE A 181 8.54 -15.91 -13.22
N PRO A 182 7.60 -16.24 -14.13
CA PRO A 182 7.63 -15.69 -15.49
C PRO A 182 7.51 -14.16 -15.49
N ILE A 183 6.70 -13.60 -14.59
CA ILE A 183 6.54 -12.14 -14.45
C ILE A 183 7.87 -11.51 -14.00
N GLY A 184 8.50 -12.06 -12.96
CA GLY A 184 9.78 -11.57 -12.44
C GLY A 184 10.91 -11.64 -13.48
N ILE A 185 11.01 -12.74 -14.22
CA ILE A 185 11.99 -12.89 -15.31
C ILE A 185 11.76 -11.85 -16.40
N ALA A 186 10.52 -11.62 -16.82
CA ALA A 186 10.17 -10.62 -17.83
C ALA A 186 10.56 -9.20 -17.37
N ILE A 187 10.27 -8.86 -16.08
CA ILE A 187 10.68 -7.60 -15.49
C ILE A 187 12.20 -7.44 -15.51
N LEU A 188 12.95 -8.45 -15.04
CA LEU A 188 14.41 -8.42 -14.99
C LEU A 188 15.04 -8.22 -16.36
N TYR A 189 14.49 -8.84 -17.40
CA TYR A 189 14.91 -8.63 -18.77
C TYR A 189 14.76 -7.17 -19.21
N LEU A 190 13.61 -6.55 -18.90
CA LEU A 190 13.33 -5.16 -19.26
C LEU A 190 14.09 -4.13 -18.39
N VAL A 191 14.40 -4.45 -17.14
CA VAL A 191 15.13 -3.56 -16.23
C VAL A 191 16.48 -3.14 -16.78
N LYS A 192 17.20 -4.06 -17.45
CA LYS A 192 18.54 -3.81 -17.99
C LYS A 192 18.57 -2.63 -18.95
N ASP A 193 17.55 -2.49 -19.81
CA ASP A 193 17.55 -1.53 -20.91
C ASP A 193 16.71 -0.27 -20.61
N TYR A 194 15.65 -0.40 -19.78
CA TYR A 194 14.64 0.64 -19.61
C TYR A 194 14.59 1.28 -18.22
N VAL A 195 15.34 0.78 -17.25
CA VAL A 195 15.40 1.39 -15.93
C VAL A 195 16.67 2.20 -15.78
N PRO A 196 16.57 3.55 -15.58
CA PRO A 196 17.74 4.38 -15.40
C PRO A 196 18.41 4.12 -14.04
N GLN A 197 19.73 4.34 -14.01
CA GLN A 197 20.52 4.25 -12.78
C GLN A 197 20.58 5.62 -12.14
N TYR A 198 20.02 5.73 -10.94
CA TYR A 198 20.19 6.91 -10.09
C TYR A 198 20.92 6.49 -8.81
N GLN A 199 21.98 7.20 -8.50
CA GLN A 199 22.80 6.98 -7.32
C GLN A 199 23.16 8.33 -6.72
N SER A 200 23.27 8.44 -5.43
CA SER A 200 23.76 9.66 -4.79
C SER A 200 25.27 9.76 -4.95
N GLU A 201 25.76 10.96 -5.19
CA GLU A 201 27.19 11.24 -5.18
C GLU A 201 27.76 11.10 -3.76
N GLU A 202 26.98 11.52 -2.77
CA GLU A 202 27.33 11.36 -1.35
C GLU A 202 26.98 9.95 -0.86
N LYS A 203 27.99 9.15 -0.57
CA LYS A 203 27.83 7.82 0.03
C LYS A 203 27.67 7.94 1.54
N LYS A 204 26.45 8.08 2.01
CA LYS A 204 26.13 8.12 3.44
C LYS A 204 26.43 6.77 4.11
N SER A 205 26.96 6.80 5.32
CA SER A 205 27.11 5.61 6.17
C SER A 205 25.74 5.02 6.53
N PHE A 206 25.72 3.72 6.80
CA PHE A 206 24.49 3.07 7.26
C PHE A 206 24.20 3.44 8.70
N ASP A 207 23.02 3.95 8.96
CA ASP A 207 22.52 4.25 10.29
C ASP A 207 21.94 2.98 10.95
N PHE A 208 22.85 2.15 11.50
CA PHE A 208 22.46 0.88 12.12
C PHE A 208 21.54 1.08 13.32
N TRP A 209 21.81 2.05 14.19
CA TRP A 209 20.99 2.31 15.36
C TRP A 209 19.62 2.89 14.99
N GLY A 210 19.58 3.76 13.98
CA GLY A 210 18.30 4.24 13.43
C GLY A 210 17.46 3.13 12.84
N PHE A 211 18.08 2.18 12.11
CA PHE A 211 17.39 1.00 11.61
C PHE A 211 16.89 0.09 12.73
N LEU A 212 17.72 -0.16 13.75
CA LEU A 212 17.33 -0.98 14.89
C LEU A 212 16.15 -0.36 15.65
N LEU A 213 16.19 0.93 15.92
CA LEU A 213 15.12 1.62 16.65
C LEU A 213 13.84 1.74 15.84
N PHE A 214 13.93 2.28 14.63
CA PHE A 214 12.74 2.56 13.84
C PHE A 214 12.22 1.31 13.11
N GLY A 215 13.10 0.52 12.47
CA GLY A 215 12.71 -0.67 11.71
C GLY A 215 12.09 -1.74 12.60
N THR A 216 12.77 -2.10 13.70
CA THR A 216 12.21 -3.09 14.64
C THR A 216 11.02 -2.53 15.41
N GLY A 217 11.05 -1.23 15.81
CA GLY A 217 9.90 -0.57 16.42
C GLY A 217 8.66 -0.59 15.51
N PHE A 218 8.85 -0.32 14.23
CA PHE A 218 7.78 -0.38 13.24
C PHE A 218 7.30 -1.84 12.99
N GLY A 219 8.23 -2.80 12.96
CA GLY A 219 7.90 -4.22 12.89
C GLY A 219 7.06 -4.68 14.08
N LEU A 220 7.48 -4.35 15.31
CA LEU A 220 6.72 -4.65 16.53
C LEU A 220 5.33 -4.01 16.53
N LEU A 221 5.21 -2.77 16.02
CA LEU A 221 3.94 -2.10 15.88
C LEU A 221 3.01 -2.85 14.91
N THR A 222 3.54 -3.27 13.77
CA THR A 222 2.80 -4.07 12.77
C THR A 222 2.33 -5.40 13.37
N TRP A 223 3.20 -6.08 14.10
CA TRP A 223 2.86 -7.32 14.80
C TRP A 223 1.80 -7.12 15.89
N MET A 224 1.93 -6.07 16.69
CA MET A 224 0.93 -5.71 17.69
C MET A 224 -0.45 -5.45 17.06
N LEU A 225 -0.49 -4.71 15.93
CA LEU A 225 -1.73 -4.44 15.21
C LEU A 225 -2.36 -5.71 14.62
N ASP A 226 -1.55 -6.68 14.20
CA ASP A 226 -2.03 -7.98 13.73
C ASP A 226 -2.66 -8.79 14.86
N LEU A 227 -2.04 -8.78 16.07
CA LEU A 227 -2.58 -9.41 17.27
C LEU A 227 -3.91 -8.79 17.74
N VAL A 228 -4.06 -7.46 17.58
CA VAL A 228 -5.31 -6.74 17.88
C VAL A 228 -6.46 -7.20 16.99
N GLY A 229 -6.18 -7.54 15.73
CA GLY A 229 -7.16 -8.04 14.77
C GLY A 229 -7.59 -9.49 14.98
N GLU A 230 -7.09 -10.20 16.00
CA GLU A 230 -7.50 -11.58 16.33
C GLU A 230 -8.86 -11.65 17.03
N HIS A 231 -9.58 -12.76 16.85
CA HIS A 231 -10.86 -13.01 17.53
C HIS A 231 -10.74 -13.02 19.08
N HIS A 232 -9.58 -13.41 19.60
CA HIS A 232 -9.27 -13.39 21.03
C HIS A 232 -7.95 -12.65 21.24
N PRO A 233 -7.97 -11.30 21.35
CA PRO A 233 -6.77 -10.50 21.49
C PRO A 233 -6.01 -10.84 22.78
N ASN A 234 -4.76 -11.25 22.67
CA ASN A 234 -3.91 -11.51 23.83
C ASN A 234 -3.29 -10.21 24.35
N PHE A 235 -3.99 -9.52 25.24
CA PHE A 235 -3.53 -8.26 25.81
C PHE A 235 -2.18 -8.36 26.56
N ALA A 236 -1.83 -9.54 27.05
CA ALA A 236 -0.52 -9.77 27.70
C ALA A 236 0.65 -9.67 26.72
N LEU A 237 0.41 -9.87 25.41
CA LEU A 237 1.40 -9.67 24.36
C LEU A 237 1.23 -8.30 23.68
N ILE A 238 0.00 -7.85 23.47
CA ILE A 238 -0.34 -6.60 22.77
C ILE A 238 0.23 -5.39 23.51
N ILE A 239 -0.01 -5.29 24.83
CA ILE A 239 0.39 -4.13 25.61
C ILE A 239 1.92 -3.96 25.67
N PRO A 240 2.74 -4.98 26.03
CA PRO A 240 4.18 -4.85 25.99
C PRO A 240 4.74 -4.57 24.60
N ALA A 241 4.22 -5.25 23.55
CA ALA A 241 4.65 -5.01 22.18
C ALA A 241 4.38 -3.55 21.76
N GLY A 242 3.21 -3.00 22.10
CA GLY A 242 2.85 -1.62 21.85
C GLY A 242 3.75 -0.63 22.58
N ILE A 243 3.99 -0.85 23.88
CA ILE A 243 4.86 0.02 24.69
C ILE A 243 6.30 -0.01 24.15
N ILE A 244 6.85 -1.19 23.90
CA ILE A 244 8.23 -1.33 23.38
C ILE A 244 8.33 -0.67 22.01
N SER A 245 7.37 -0.89 21.11
CA SER A 245 7.31 -0.26 19.80
C SER A 245 7.30 1.26 19.90
N LEU A 246 6.44 1.84 20.74
CA LEU A 246 6.35 3.29 20.95
C LEU A 246 7.64 3.86 21.56
N LEU A 247 8.26 3.16 22.51
CA LEU A 247 9.53 3.55 23.08
C LEU A 247 10.66 3.52 22.04
N MET A 248 10.71 2.51 21.18
CA MET A 248 11.71 2.39 20.12
C MET A 248 11.53 3.48 19.06
N ILE A 249 10.29 3.71 18.59
CA ILE A 249 9.99 4.77 17.61
C ILE A 249 10.25 6.15 18.24
N GLY A 250 9.81 6.39 19.48
CA GLY A 250 10.06 7.61 20.22
C GLY A 250 11.56 7.86 20.46
N GLY A 251 12.30 6.81 20.83
CA GLY A 251 13.76 6.83 20.94
C GLY A 251 14.42 7.21 19.60
N TYR A 252 13.93 6.67 18.48
CA TYR A 252 14.38 7.07 17.15
C TYR A 252 14.16 8.55 16.86
N LEU A 253 12.99 9.11 17.22
CA LEU A 253 12.66 10.53 17.00
C LEU A 253 13.62 11.47 17.76
N LEU A 254 14.10 11.05 18.93
CA LEU A 254 15.10 11.79 19.70
C LEU A 254 16.52 11.59 19.14
N TYR A 255 16.84 10.36 18.73
CA TYR A 255 18.14 10.00 18.19
C TYR A 255 18.43 10.67 16.84
N CYS A 256 17.46 10.66 15.91
CA CYS A 256 17.63 11.20 14.56
C CYS A 256 17.89 12.72 14.52
N GLN A 257 17.55 13.45 15.58
CA GLN A 257 17.84 14.89 15.70
C GLN A 257 19.32 15.16 16.00
N ARG A 258 20.07 14.16 16.51
CA ARG A 258 21.44 14.29 16.96
C ARG A 258 22.49 13.84 15.95
N ILE A 259 22.07 13.18 14.88
CA ILE A 259 22.98 12.62 13.87
C ILE A 259 22.86 13.36 12.52
N PRO A 260 23.98 13.53 11.79
CA PRO A 260 23.98 14.28 10.54
C PRO A 260 23.29 13.56 9.39
N ALA A 261 23.26 12.23 9.39
CA ALA A 261 22.70 11.41 8.30
C ALA A 261 21.77 10.31 8.84
N PRO A 262 20.57 10.66 9.36
CA PRO A 262 19.62 9.68 9.89
C PRO A 262 19.04 8.82 8.76
N LEU A 263 18.59 7.60 9.13
CA LEU A 263 17.91 6.67 8.22
C LEU A 263 16.67 7.31 7.57
N LEU A 264 15.88 8.04 8.38
CA LEU A 264 14.75 8.85 7.92
C LEU A 264 14.98 10.31 8.31
N ASN A 265 15.12 11.19 7.33
CA ASN A 265 15.34 12.60 7.57
C ASN A 265 14.03 13.34 7.84
N LEU A 266 13.74 13.60 9.12
CA LEU A 266 12.50 14.28 9.53
C LEU A 266 12.45 15.76 9.10
N LYS A 267 13.57 16.38 8.66
CA LYS A 267 13.56 17.73 8.10
C LYS A 267 12.67 17.85 6.86
N LEU A 268 12.37 16.74 6.18
CA LEU A 268 11.38 16.73 5.08
C LEU A 268 9.98 17.17 5.51
N PHE A 269 9.63 17.01 6.79
CA PHE A 269 8.37 17.52 7.33
C PHE A 269 8.33 19.05 7.49
N GLU A 270 9.46 19.76 7.34
CA GLU A 270 9.48 21.22 7.23
C GLU A 270 8.86 21.68 5.91
N ILE A 271 8.95 20.85 4.86
CA ILE A 271 8.31 21.10 3.57
C ILE A 271 6.80 20.93 3.75
N ARG A 272 6.05 22.02 3.59
CA ARG A 272 4.60 22.06 3.86
C ARG A 272 3.81 21.02 3.07
N THR A 273 4.05 20.92 1.76
CA THR A 273 3.35 19.98 0.88
C THR A 273 3.63 18.53 1.27
N PHE A 274 4.85 18.20 1.64
CA PHE A 274 5.21 16.88 2.14
C PHE A 274 4.53 16.59 3.49
N ARG A 275 4.67 17.49 4.46
CA ARG A 275 4.06 17.35 5.79
C ARG A 275 2.56 17.14 5.71
N VAL A 276 1.86 17.99 4.98
CA VAL A 276 0.40 17.92 4.82
C VAL A 276 -0.02 16.64 4.11
N SER A 277 0.71 16.22 3.08
CA SER A 277 0.42 14.97 2.35
C SER A 277 0.62 13.73 3.22
N VAL A 278 1.69 13.68 4.02
CA VAL A 278 1.99 12.51 4.85
C VAL A 278 1.03 12.45 6.05
N LEU A 279 0.87 13.54 6.81
CA LEU A 279 0.02 13.56 8.01
C LEU A 279 -1.48 13.60 7.66
N GLY A 280 -1.90 14.45 6.73
CA GLY A 280 -3.26 14.44 6.23
C GLY A 280 -3.62 13.12 5.53
N GLY A 281 -2.67 12.57 4.78
CA GLY A 281 -2.78 11.25 4.17
C GLY A 281 -2.89 10.11 5.19
N PHE A 282 -2.25 10.22 6.35
CA PHE A 282 -2.39 9.26 7.45
C PHE A 282 -3.86 9.16 7.88
N PHE A 283 -4.48 10.25 8.33
CA PHE A 283 -5.86 10.26 8.78
C PHE A 283 -6.86 9.88 7.67
N SER A 284 -6.66 10.36 6.46
CA SER A 284 -7.53 10.02 5.33
C SER A 284 -7.50 8.52 4.96
N ARG A 285 -6.34 7.87 5.09
CA ARG A 285 -6.18 6.45 4.79
C ARG A 285 -6.64 5.53 5.92
N LEU A 286 -6.73 6.00 7.16
CA LEU A 286 -7.21 5.18 8.29
C LEU A 286 -8.59 4.60 8.00
N GLY A 287 -9.54 5.44 7.57
CA GLY A 287 -10.88 4.97 7.21
C GLY A 287 -10.87 4.00 6.03
N LEU A 288 -10.13 4.34 4.97
CA LEU A 288 -10.04 3.51 3.77
C LEU A 288 -9.35 2.16 4.02
N GLY A 289 -8.38 2.12 4.93
CA GLY A 289 -7.66 0.89 5.33
C GLY A 289 -8.52 -0.12 6.08
N ALA A 290 -9.64 0.30 6.66
CA ALA A 290 -10.59 -0.59 7.32
C ALA A 290 -11.53 -1.32 6.34
N LEU A 291 -11.77 -0.76 5.14
CA LEU A 291 -12.74 -1.29 4.17
C LEU A 291 -12.48 -2.73 3.73
N PRO A 292 -11.24 -3.19 3.48
CA PRO A 292 -10.97 -4.58 3.11
C PRO A 292 -11.43 -5.60 4.15
N PHE A 293 -11.50 -5.21 5.41
CA PHE A 293 -12.03 -6.04 6.50
C PHE A 293 -13.55 -5.84 6.66
N LEU A 294 -14.00 -4.60 6.77
CA LEU A 294 -15.40 -4.29 7.13
C LEU A 294 -16.40 -4.66 6.03
N LEU A 295 -16.07 -4.46 4.74
CA LEU A 295 -17.02 -4.74 3.66
C LEU A 295 -17.32 -6.23 3.51
N PRO A 296 -16.34 -7.17 3.46
CA PRO A 296 -16.64 -8.59 3.45
C PRO A 296 -17.39 -9.05 4.70
N PHE A 297 -17.02 -8.55 5.88
CA PHE A 297 -17.68 -8.85 7.13
C PHE A 297 -19.14 -8.39 7.12
N PHE A 298 -19.41 -7.17 6.67
CA PHE A 298 -20.73 -6.60 6.52
C PHE A 298 -21.61 -7.40 5.55
N TYR A 299 -21.08 -7.70 4.35
CA TYR A 299 -21.85 -8.38 3.33
C TYR A 299 -22.13 -9.86 3.66
N GLN A 300 -21.16 -10.56 4.23
CA GLN A 300 -21.31 -12.00 4.50
C GLN A 300 -22.05 -12.27 5.81
N ILE A 301 -21.67 -11.62 6.90
CA ILE A 301 -22.23 -11.88 8.22
C ILE A 301 -23.42 -10.99 8.50
N GLY A 302 -23.35 -9.70 8.18
CA GLY A 302 -24.46 -8.77 8.38
C GLY A 302 -25.63 -9.02 7.42
N LEU A 303 -25.36 -8.96 6.10
CA LEU A 303 -26.40 -9.09 5.09
C LEU A 303 -26.66 -10.54 4.63
N GLY A 304 -25.89 -11.51 5.13
CA GLY A 304 -26.07 -12.94 4.81
C GLY A 304 -25.76 -13.31 3.35
N PHE A 305 -24.99 -12.49 2.63
CA PHE A 305 -24.63 -12.78 1.24
C PHE A 305 -23.56 -13.86 1.16
N PRO A 306 -23.65 -14.82 0.23
CA PRO A 306 -22.58 -15.77 0.00
C PRO A 306 -21.29 -15.08 -0.43
N ALA A 307 -20.13 -15.66 -0.11
CA ALA A 307 -18.81 -15.06 -0.33
C ALA A 307 -18.58 -14.58 -1.77
N TRP A 308 -19.05 -15.35 -2.77
CA TRP A 308 -18.94 -14.95 -4.17
C TRP A 308 -19.73 -13.66 -4.49
N LYS A 309 -20.93 -13.49 -3.90
CA LYS A 309 -21.75 -12.29 -4.09
C LYS A 309 -21.12 -11.09 -3.39
N ALA A 310 -20.60 -11.28 -2.16
CA ALA A 310 -19.86 -10.26 -1.43
C ALA A 310 -18.62 -9.77 -2.23
N GLY A 311 -17.90 -10.69 -2.87
CA GLY A 311 -16.79 -10.35 -3.76
C GLY A 311 -17.23 -9.54 -4.99
N LEU A 312 -18.32 -9.95 -5.65
CA LEU A 312 -18.86 -9.21 -6.81
C LEU A 312 -19.29 -7.78 -6.45
N LEU A 313 -19.80 -7.56 -5.24
CA LEU A 313 -20.18 -6.22 -4.78
C LEU A 313 -19.00 -5.26 -4.67
N THR A 314 -17.78 -5.73 -4.50
CA THR A 314 -16.59 -4.88 -4.44
C THR A 314 -15.99 -4.54 -5.81
N ILE A 315 -16.38 -5.22 -6.89
CA ILE A 315 -15.89 -4.96 -8.25
C ILE A 315 -16.12 -3.51 -8.70
N PRO A 316 -17.29 -2.87 -8.48
CA PRO A 316 -17.50 -1.47 -8.86
C PRO A 316 -16.49 -0.52 -8.22
N THR A 317 -16.08 -0.77 -6.96
CA THR A 317 -15.04 0.02 -6.29
C THR A 317 -13.73 -0.01 -7.06
N ALA A 318 -13.28 -1.19 -7.48
CA ALA A 318 -12.04 -1.35 -8.22
C ALA A 318 -12.12 -0.73 -9.63
N LEU A 319 -13.21 -0.96 -10.36
CA LEU A 319 -13.43 -0.37 -11.67
C LEU A 319 -13.48 1.16 -11.62
N ALA A 320 -14.19 1.71 -10.64
CA ALA A 320 -14.26 3.14 -10.38
C ALA A 320 -12.89 3.73 -10.03
N ALA A 321 -12.11 3.02 -9.19
CA ALA A 321 -10.78 3.44 -8.83
C ALA A 321 -9.84 3.50 -10.04
N ILE A 322 -9.90 2.53 -10.94
CA ILE A 322 -9.12 2.51 -12.19
C ILE A 322 -9.58 3.65 -13.11
N SER A 323 -10.89 3.82 -13.30
CA SER A 323 -11.45 4.87 -14.16
C SER A 323 -11.04 6.27 -13.67
N MET A 324 -11.09 6.52 -12.36
CA MET A 324 -10.70 7.82 -11.80
C MET A 324 -9.22 8.16 -12.05
N LYS A 325 -8.33 7.18 -12.21
CA LYS A 325 -6.92 7.44 -12.55
C LYS A 325 -6.77 8.18 -13.89
N VAL A 326 -7.65 7.89 -14.85
CA VAL A 326 -7.66 8.59 -16.15
C VAL A 326 -8.11 10.05 -15.99
N PHE A 327 -9.12 10.28 -15.14
CA PHE A 327 -9.72 11.61 -14.97
C PHE A 327 -9.05 12.48 -13.90
N SER A 328 -8.28 11.89 -12.97
CA SER A 328 -7.70 12.59 -11.82
C SER A 328 -6.85 13.80 -12.21
N SER A 329 -6.05 13.68 -13.29
CA SER A 329 -5.22 14.79 -13.79
C SER A 329 -6.07 16.00 -14.20
N LYS A 330 -7.19 15.75 -14.90
CA LYS A 330 -8.10 16.82 -15.35
C LYS A 330 -8.81 17.47 -14.17
N VAL A 331 -9.30 16.68 -13.21
CA VAL A 331 -9.96 17.17 -12.00
C VAL A 331 -9.01 18.04 -11.17
N LEU A 332 -7.76 17.58 -10.97
CA LEU A 332 -6.76 18.33 -10.23
C LEU A 332 -6.31 19.61 -10.96
N ALA A 333 -6.23 19.57 -12.28
CA ALA A 333 -5.92 20.74 -13.08
C ALA A 333 -7.02 21.82 -12.98
N THR A 334 -8.30 21.44 -12.96
CA THR A 334 -9.42 22.40 -12.91
C THR A 334 -9.69 22.96 -11.53
N LEU A 335 -9.66 22.11 -10.48
CA LEU A 335 -10.07 22.50 -9.11
C LEU A 335 -8.88 22.86 -8.20
N GLY A 336 -7.67 22.37 -8.54
CA GLY A 336 -6.48 22.49 -7.69
C GLY A 336 -6.47 21.51 -6.52
N TYR A 337 -5.28 21.20 -6.00
CA TYR A 337 -5.07 20.19 -4.97
C TYR A 337 -5.82 20.46 -3.66
N LYS A 338 -5.74 21.70 -3.14
CA LYS A 338 -6.39 22.06 -1.87
C LYS A 338 -7.89 21.81 -1.89
N ARG A 339 -8.58 22.30 -2.94
CA ARG A 339 -10.03 22.14 -3.06
C ARG A 339 -10.41 20.68 -3.24
N VAL A 340 -9.69 19.96 -4.09
CA VAL A 340 -9.94 18.53 -4.34
C VAL A 340 -9.79 17.74 -3.04
N LEU A 341 -8.70 17.91 -2.29
CA LEU A 341 -8.46 17.16 -1.05
C LEU A 341 -9.55 17.42 -0.01
N ILE A 342 -9.99 18.67 0.17
CA ILE A 342 -11.02 19.02 1.15
C ILE A 342 -12.38 18.48 0.72
N LEU A 343 -12.83 18.80 -0.50
CA LEU A 343 -14.16 18.40 -1.00
C LEU A 343 -14.26 16.86 -1.08
N ASN A 344 -13.21 16.23 -1.58
CA ASN A 344 -13.19 14.79 -1.74
C ASN A 344 -13.16 14.05 -0.39
N THR A 345 -12.49 14.60 0.63
CA THR A 345 -12.59 14.08 1.99
C THR A 345 -14.03 14.14 2.52
N ALA A 346 -14.75 15.23 2.29
CA ALA A 346 -16.15 15.33 2.65
C ALA A 346 -17.01 14.29 1.91
N LEU A 347 -16.78 14.08 0.61
CA LEU A 347 -17.48 13.07 -0.19
C LEU A 347 -17.20 11.64 0.29
N ILE A 348 -15.96 11.32 0.71
CA ILE A 348 -15.61 10.04 1.32
C ILE A 348 -16.36 9.88 2.66
N ALA A 349 -16.38 10.90 3.51
CA ALA A 349 -17.08 10.85 4.79
C ALA A 349 -18.61 10.69 4.60
N ILE A 350 -19.19 11.38 3.63
CA ILE A 350 -20.60 11.20 3.25
C ILE A 350 -20.83 9.76 2.77
N THR A 351 -19.93 9.19 1.97
CA THR A 351 -20.06 7.80 1.49
C THR A 351 -19.98 6.81 2.65
N PHE A 352 -19.10 7.03 3.65
CA PHE A 352 -19.12 6.26 4.90
C PHE A 352 -20.45 6.39 5.65
N SER A 353 -21.00 7.59 5.72
CA SER A 353 -22.31 7.80 6.35
C SER A 353 -23.41 7.07 5.58
N VAL A 354 -23.36 7.05 4.24
CA VAL A 354 -24.33 6.29 3.41
C VAL A 354 -24.22 4.79 3.66
N TYR A 355 -23.02 4.23 3.84
CA TYR A 355 -22.87 2.82 4.25
C TYR A 355 -23.59 2.51 5.57
N ALA A 356 -23.66 3.47 6.49
CA ALA A 356 -24.35 3.29 7.76
C ALA A 356 -25.88 3.20 7.65
N PHE A 357 -26.48 3.51 6.48
CA PHE A 357 -27.89 3.34 6.21
C PHE A 357 -28.22 2.09 5.38
N ILE A 358 -27.22 1.29 5.01
CA ILE A 358 -27.42 0.03 4.29
C ILE A 358 -27.89 -1.03 5.29
N ASP A 359 -28.99 -1.71 4.95
CA ASP A 359 -29.61 -2.80 5.71
C ASP A 359 -29.93 -4.00 4.83
N ALA A 360 -30.59 -5.02 5.41
CA ALA A 360 -30.97 -6.24 4.70
C ALA A 360 -32.00 -6.02 3.58
N GLN A 361 -32.74 -4.90 3.59
CA GLN A 361 -33.77 -4.56 2.60
C GLN A 361 -33.20 -3.67 1.48
N THR A 362 -31.98 -3.18 1.63
CA THR A 362 -31.35 -2.29 0.68
C THR A 362 -31.10 -2.98 -0.65
N SER A 363 -31.52 -2.36 -1.74
CA SER A 363 -31.32 -2.94 -3.08
C SER A 363 -29.85 -3.13 -3.41
N VAL A 364 -29.50 -4.23 -4.05
CA VAL A 364 -28.15 -4.52 -4.53
C VAL A 364 -27.61 -3.41 -5.44
N GLY A 365 -28.48 -2.84 -6.29
CA GLY A 365 -28.12 -1.72 -7.17
C GLY A 365 -27.64 -0.48 -6.41
N PHE A 366 -28.25 -0.18 -5.25
CA PHE A 366 -27.80 0.92 -4.40
C PHE A 366 -26.43 0.63 -3.77
N ILE A 367 -26.20 -0.61 -3.29
CA ILE A 367 -24.92 -1.04 -2.74
C ILE A 367 -23.80 -0.90 -3.81
N LEU A 368 -24.07 -1.32 -5.06
CA LEU A 368 -23.14 -1.17 -6.17
C LEU A 368 -22.79 0.30 -6.45
N LEU A 369 -23.81 1.19 -6.39
CA LEU A 369 -23.61 2.64 -6.58
C LEU A 369 -22.73 3.23 -5.47
N VAL A 370 -22.99 2.89 -4.20
CA VAL A 370 -22.18 3.37 -3.07
C VAL A 370 -20.73 2.88 -3.19
N ASN A 371 -20.52 1.62 -3.54
CA ASN A 371 -19.20 1.05 -3.80
C ASN A 371 -18.47 1.76 -4.97
N LEU A 372 -19.18 2.09 -6.03
CA LEU A 372 -18.65 2.85 -7.16
C LEU A 372 -18.20 4.26 -6.71
N CYS A 373 -19.03 4.97 -5.96
CA CYS A 373 -18.70 6.28 -5.40
C CYS A 373 -17.46 6.21 -4.49
N MET A 374 -17.40 5.21 -3.59
CA MET A 374 -16.25 5.00 -2.72
C MET A 374 -14.97 4.76 -3.55
N GLY A 375 -15.03 3.98 -4.61
CA GLY A 375 -13.90 3.73 -5.51
C GLY A 375 -13.41 5.00 -6.22
N LEU A 376 -14.33 5.82 -6.75
CA LEU A 376 -14.00 7.10 -7.39
C LEU A 376 -13.29 8.04 -6.41
N PHE A 377 -13.90 8.27 -5.25
CA PHE A 377 -13.40 9.25 -4.28
C PHE A 377 -12.09 8.78 -3.62
N SER A 378 -11.99 7.51 -3.21
CA SER A 378 -10.76 6.98 -2.63
C SER A 378 -9.58 7.04 -3.62
N SER A 379 -9.82 6.73 -4.90
CA SER A 379 -8.80 6.78 -5.93
C SER A 379 -8.29 8.20 -6.18
N LEU A 380 -9.21 9.19 -6.28
CA LEU A 380 -8.85 10.60 -6.44
C LEU A 380 -8.07 11.11 -5.22
N GLN A 381 -8.50 10.74 -4.00
CA GLN A 381 -7.81 11.11 -2.77
C GLN A 381 -6.36 10.59 -2.74
N MET A 382 -6.19 9.30 -3.04
CA MET A 382 -4.87 8.66 -3.06
C MET A 382 -3.94 9.26 -4.13
N ALA A 383 -4.47 9.52 -5.33
CA ALA A 383 -3.70 10.14 -6.41
C ALA A 383 -3.23 11.54 -6.00
N SER A 384 -4.11 12.32 -5.40
CA SER A 384 -3.82 13.69 -4.96
C SER A 384 -2.76 13.71 -3.84
N ILE A 385 -2.91 12.89 -2.81
CA ILE A 385 -1.97 12.79 -1.70
C ILE A 385 -0.58 12.33 -2.19
N ASN A 386 -0.55 11.27 -3.01
CA ASN A 386 0.70 10.70 -3.48
C ASN A 386 1.49 11.64 -4.40
N SER A 387 0.82 12.38 -5.29
CA SER A 387 1.50 13.34 -6.16
C SER A 387 1.91 14.62 -5.40
N MET A 388 1.05 15.13 -4.52
CA MET A 388 1.35 16.31 -3.70
C MET A 388 2.55 16.09 -2.78
N ALA A 389 2.76 14.88 -2.25
CA ALA A 389 3.90 14.56 -1.40
C ALA A 389 5.25 14.85 -2.07
N PHE A 390 5.32 14.83 -3.40
CA PHE A 390 6.56 15.09 -4.13
C PHE A 390 6.58 16.46 -4.84
N ALA A 391 5.58 17.32 -4.64
CA ALA A 391 5.45 18.60 -5.34
C ALA A 391 6.68 19.49 -5.16
N ASP A 392 7.15 19.65 -3.93
CA ASP A 392 8.27 20.54 -3.58
C ASP A 392 9.53 19.78 -3.16
N ILE A 393 9.55 18.46 -3.32
CA ILE A 393 10.70 17.61 -3.00
C ILE A 393 11.75 17.75 -4.11
N SER A 394 13.00 17.98 -3.71
CA SER A 394 14.15 17.99 -4.63
C SER A 394 14.46 16.56 -5.11
N LYS A 395 15.04 16.42 -6.30
CA LYS A 395 15.46 15.11 -6.83
C LYS A 395 16.45 14.38 -5.91
N ASN A 396 17.29 15.12 -5.18
CA ASN A 396 18.26 14.56 -4.23
C ASN A 396 17.61 14.00 -2.98
N SER A 397 16.47 14.56 -2.55
CA SER A 397 15.72 14.10 -1.36
C SER A 397 14.62 13.08 -1.71
N ALA A 398 14.42 12.77 -2.99
CA ALA A 398 13.32 11.93 -3.47
C ALA A 398 13.38 10.50 -2.91
N SER A 399 14.58 9.94 -2.73
CA SER A 399 14.80 8.62 -2.14
C SER A 399 14.24 8.55 -0.72
N MET A 400 14.65 9.49 0.14
CA MET A 400 14.20 9.60 1.52
C MET A 400 12.69 9.89 1.62
N ALA A 401 12.19 10.81 0.79
CA ALA A 401 10.77 11.13 0.74
C ALA A 401 9.93 9.91 0.33
N SER A 402 10.41 9.11 -0.63
CA SER A 402 9.76 7.87 -1.06
C SER A 402 9.70 6.83 0.07
N THR A 403 10.79 6.65 0.80
CA THR A 403 10.85 5.73 1.95
C THR A 403 9.87 6.15 3.04
N ILE A 404 9.91 7.42 3.47
CA ILE A 404 8.99 7.94 4.50
C ILE A 404 7.54 7.79 4.05
N SER A 405 7.21 8.20 2.81
CA SER A 405 5.85 8.09 2.30
C SER A 405 5.36 6.65 2.24
N SER A 406 6.21 5.70 1.84
CA SER A 406 5.84 4.29 1.74
C SER A 406 5.69 3.64 3.11
N SER A 407 6.60 3.93 4.05
CA SER A 407 6.49 3.46 5.44
C SER A 407 5.22 3.97 6.12
N MET A 408 4.93 5.27 5.97
CA MET A 408 3.71 5.87 6.51
C MET A 408 2.44 5.32 5.86
N GLN A 409 2.47 5.05 4.55
CA GLN A 409 1.35 4.43 3.85
C GLN A 409 1.09 3.02 4.38
N GLN A 410 2.13 2.18 4.51
CA GLN A 410 2.01 0.82 5.04
C GLN A 410 1.50 0.82 6.48
N MET A 411 2.09 1.67 7.33
CA MET A 411 1.66 1.86 8.71
C MET A 411 0.17 2.22 8.80
N THR A 412 -0.27 3.19 7.99
CA THR A 412 -1.66 3.65 8.02
C THR A 412 -2.66 2.58 7.58
N MET A 413 -2.32 1.77 6.59
CA MET A 413 -3.18 0.66 6.15
C MET A 413 -3.33 -0.39 7.25
N ASN A 414 -2.25 -0.74 7.94
CA ASN A 414 -2.28 -1.69 9.06
C ASN A 414 -3.09 -1.12 10.25
N PHE A 415 -2.91 0.17 10.58
CA PHE A 415 -3.72 0.85 11.59
C PHE A 415 -5.20 0.90 11.21
N GLY A 416 -5.50 1.22 9.94
CA GLY A 416 -6.87 1.26 9.45
C GLY A 416 -7.60 -0.07 9.63
N LEU A 417 -6.93 -1.17 9.25
CA LEU A 417 -7.46 -2.52 9.44
C LEU A 417 -7.72 -2.83 10.92
N ALA A 418 -6.74 -2.58 11.80
CA ALA A 418 -6.84 -2.83 13.24
C ALA A 418 -7.93 -1.97 13.89
N ILE A 419 -7.99 -0.68 13.57
CA ILE A 419 -9.02 0.24 14.08
C ILE A 419 -10.40 -0.21 13.61
N GLY A 420 -10.56 -0.61 12.35
CA GLY A 420 -11.80 -1.15 11.83
C GLY A 420 -12.28 -2.38 12.60
N ALA A 421 -11.37 -3.32 12.89
CA ALA A 421 -11.65 -4.51 13.68
C ALA A 421 -12.00 -4.19 15.14
N LEU A 422 -11.25 -3.26 15.77
CA LEU A 422 -11.51 -2.80 17.15
C LEU A 422 -12.86 -2.11 17.29
N ILE A 423 -13.20 -1.20 16.38
CA ILE A 423 -14.48 -0.47 16.44
C ILE A 423 -15.63 -1.46 16.23
N ALA A 424 -15.53 -2.36 15.26
CA ALA A 424 -16.54 -3.40 15.05
C ALA A 424 -16.67 -4.30 16.29
N GLY A 425 -15.56 -4.74 16.88
CA GLY A 425 -15.54 -5.54 18.10
C GLY A 425 -16.12 -4.84 19.33
N PHE A 426 -15.90 -3.51 19.44
CA PHE A 426 -16.47 -2.72 20.53
C PHE A 426 -18.01 -2.67 20.51
N PHE A 427 -18.60 -2.57 19.31
CA PHE A 427 -20.05 -2.60 19.16
C PHE A 427 -20.66 -4.01 19.16
N LEU A 428 -19.85 -5.05 18.96
CA LEU A 428 -20.24 -6.45 19.05
C LEU A 428 -19.83 -7.01 20.39
N GLN A 429 -20.77 -7.13 21.34
CA GLN A 429 -20.51 -7.68 22.68
C GLN A 429 -20.05 -9.15 22.64
N ASN A 430 -20.39 -9.88 21.58
CA ASN A 430 -19.99 -11.27 21.38
C ASN A 430 -19.98 -11.64 19.89
N MET A 431 -18.80 -11.62 19.25
CA MET A 431 -18.66 -11.89 17.82
C MET A 431 -19.16 -13.29 17.39
N GLN A 432 -19.18 -14.25 18.31
CA GLN A 432 -19.58 -15.64 18.00
C GLN A 432 -21.09 -15.91 18.15
N SER A 433 -21.81 -15.05 18.87
CA SER A 433 -23.26 -15.23 19.14
C SER A 433 -24.11 -14.05 18.66
N SER A 434 -23.51 -13.08 17.92
CA SER A 434 -24.23 -11.91 17.43
C SER A 434 -25.23 -12.27 16.35
N THR A 435 -26.42 -11.71 16.46
CA THR A 435 -27.44 -11.80 15.43
C THR A 435 -27.03 -10.99 14.19
N PRO A 436 -27.55 -11.31 12.98
CA PRO A 436 -27.30 -10.50 11.79
C PRO A 436 -27.63 -9.02 11.98
N SER A 437 -28.69 -8.70 12.72
CA SER A 437 -29.10 -7.32 13.01
C SER A 437 -28.10 -6.58 13.92
N GLU A 438 -27.55 -7.23 14.94
CA GLU A 438 -26.47 -6.65 15.77
C GLU A 438 -25.21 -6.41 14.97
N THR A 439 -24.86 -7.35 14.08
CA THR A 439 -23.70 -7.20 13.17
C THR A 439 -23.89 -6.02 12.22
N ILE A 440 -25.08 -5.86 11.63
CA ILE A 440 -25.38 -4.70 10.78
C ILE A 440 -25.19 -3.41 11.58
N ALA A 441 -25.80 -3.28 12.77
CA ALA A 441 -25.71 -2.08 13.59
C ALA A 441 -24.26 -1.77 14.00
N ALA A 442 -23.48 -2.77 14.41
CA ALA A 442 -22.07 -2.58 14.77
C ALA A 442 -21.22 -2.05 13.60
N VAL A 443 -21.42 -2.60 12.40
CA VAL A 443 -20.68 -2.15 11.22
C VAL A 443 -21.15 -0.78 10.75
N GLN A 444 -22.44 -0.46 10.86
CA GLN A 444 -22.98 0.88 10.59
C GLN A 444 -22.34 1.93 11.50
N HIS A 445 -22.25 1.68 12.81
CA HIS A 445 -21.54 2.57 13.74
C HIS A 445 -20.04 2.67 13.41
N SER A 446 -19.43 1.56 12.98
CA SER A 446 -18.02 1.55 12.54
C SER A 446 -17.81 2.47 11.33
N PHE A 447 -18.69 2.43 10.33
CA PHE A 447 -18.61 3.32 9.18
C PHE A 447 -18.74 4.80 9.59
N LEU A 448 -19.65 5.14 10.50
CA LEU A 448 -19.77 6.52 11.01
C LEU A 448 -18.50 6.98 11.72
N ALA A 449 -17.93 6.15 12.59
CA ALA A 449 -16.69 6.46 13.30
C ALA A 449 -15.51 6.67 12.32
N LEU A 450 -15.39 5.81 11.29
CA LEU A 450 -14.37 5.96 10.25
C LEU A 450 -14.58 7.18 9.38
N GLY A 451 -15.84 7.57 9.11
CA GLY A 451 -16.17 8.82 8.44
C GLY A 451 -15.66 10.04 9.23
N VAL A 452 -15.91 10.07 10.55
CA VAL A 452 -15.40 11.12 11.45
C VAL A 452 -13.88 11.16 11.45
N LEU A 453 -13.21 10.00 11.58
CA LEU A 453 -11.74 9.92 11.51
C LEU A 453 -11.19 10.45 10.19
N THR A 454 -11.87 10.16 9.08
CA THR A 454 -11.46 10.67 7.76
C THR A 454 -11.55 12.18 7.69
N VAL A 455 -12.61 12.78 8.27
CA VAL A 455 -12.79 14.25 8.31
C VAL A 455 -11.65 14.95 9.05
N VAL A 456 -11.03 14.32 10.06
CA VAL A 456 -9.87 14.89 10.77
C VAL A 456 -8.74 15.27 9.79
N SER A 457 -8.62 14.56 8.66
CA SER A 457 -7.61 14.89 7.65
C SER A 457 -7.80 16.27 7.01
N VAL A 458 -9.01 16.82 7.02
CA VAL A 458 -9.31 18.18 6.51
C VAL A 458 -8.51 19.24 7.24
N VAL A 459 -8.29 19.07 8.55
CA VAL A 459 -7.49 19.99 9.37
C VAL A 459 -6.10 20.19 8.74
N TRP A 460 -5.48 19.11 8.29
CA TRP A 460 -4.18 19.16 7.60
C TRP A 460 -4.27 19.79 6.21
N PHE A 461 -5.30 19.46 5.43
CA PHE A 461 -5.46 19.98 4.07
C PHE A 461 -5.78 21.49 4.04
N LEU A 462 -6.33 22.07 5.11
CA LEU A 462 -6.53 23.50 5.25
C LEU A 462 -5.21 24.29 5.25
N TYR A 463 -4.10 23.70 5.72
CA TYR A 463 -2.77 24.32 5.69
C TYR A 463 -2.16 24.45 4.29
N LEU A 464 -2.73 23.78 3.27
CA LEU A 464 -2.29 23.98 1.87
C LEU A 464 -2.66 25.39 1.40
N ARG A 465 -1.81 25.96 0.55
CA ARG A 465 -2.11 27.18 -0.21
C ARG A 465 -2.80 26.80 -1.53
N LYS A 466 -3.42 27.77 -2.19
CA LYS A 466 -4.11 27.53 -3.46
C LYS A 466 -3.13 27.17 -4.59
N GLU A 467 -1.90 27.68 -4.51
CA GLU A 467 -0.85 27.47 -5.51
C GLU A 467 -0.08 26.15 -5.31
N ASP A 468 -0.25 25.47 -4.15
CA ASP A 468 0.47 24.23 -3.86
C ASP A 468 0.09 23.14 -4.88
N GLY A 469 1.12 22.56 -5.53
CA GLY A 469 0.95 21.56 -6.58
C GLY A 469 0.64 22.10 -7.98
N ALA A 470 0.58 23.43 -8.19
CA ALA A 470 0.37 24.02 -9.51
C ALA A 470 1.42 23.55 -10.55
N GLN A 471 2.66 23.33 -10.10
CA GLN A 471 3.73 22.81 -10.94
C GLN A 471 3.48 21.39 -11.48
N ILE A 472 2.64 20.59 -10.76
CA ILE A 472 2.30 19.23 -11.17
C ILE A 472 1.15 19.23 -12.18
N THR A 473 0.24 20.20 -12.08
CA THR A 473 -0.94 20.30 -12.94
C THR A 473 -0.68 21.09 -14.23
N GLY A 474 0.49 21.73 -14.35
CA GLY A 474 0.82 22.55 -15.53
C GLY A 474 0.11 23.91 -15.58
N HIS A 475 -0.61 24.30 -14.52
CA HIS A 475 -1.14 25.65 -14.39
C HIS A 475 -0.06 26.56 -13.78
N ARG A 476 0.31 27.61 -14.52
CA ARG A 476 0.99 28.79 -13.99
C ARG A 476 -0.04 29.82 -13.54
#